data_1e88364bd0a0ffe1481f4a5369bd938a
#
_entry.id   1e88364bd0a0ffe1481f4a5369bd938a
#
_cell.length_a   1.000
_cell.length_b   1.000
_cell.length_c   1.000
_cell.angle_alpha   90.00
_cell.angle_beta   90.00
_cell.angle_gamma   90.00
#
_symmetry.space_group_name_H-M   'P 1'
#
loop_
_entity.id
_entity.type
_entity.pdbx_description
1 polymer ?
#
loop_
_entity_poly.entity_id
_entity_poly.type
_entity_poly.pdbx_seq_one_letter_code
_entity_poly.pdbx_strand_id
1 'polypeptide(L)'
;MVGPSSIILSVMGSGFNGQSFAFHGYLPIEPAERAKKLKALEQRVYAEHQTQLFIETPYRNNKMVEDILHNCRPQTRLCIAANITCEGEYIRTKTIKEWQGKVPDLTKIPCIFLLYQ
;
A
#
# COMPACT_ATOMS: atom_id res chain seq x y z
N MET A 1 15.18 -5.05 2.55
CA MET A 1 15.10 -3.76 3.25
C MET A 1 14.53 -2.70 2.32
N VAL A 2 13.60 -1.91 2.82
CA VAL A 2 13.01 -0.82 2.06
C VAL A 2 13.88 0.42 2.24
N GLY A 3 14.36 0.98 1.12
CA GLY A 3 15.17 2.20 1.13
C GLY A 3 14.55 3.27 0.25
N PRO A 4 15.12 4.50 0.22
CA PRO A 4 14.58 5.58 -0.60
C PRO A 4 14.43 5.22 -2.07
N SER A 5 15.37 4.47 -2.62
CA SER A 5 15.31 4.03 -4.03
C SER A 5 14.11 3.14 -4.27
N SER A 6 13.83 2.21 -3.36
CA SER A 6 12.67 1.32 -3.48
C SER A 6 11.36 2.08 -3.42
N ILE A 7 11.28 3.10 -2.58
CA ILE A 7 10.09 3.95 -2.46
C ILE A 7 9.85 4.69 -3.77
N ILE A 8 10.88 5.30 -4.33
CA ILE A 8 10.79 6.02 -5.60
C ILE A 8 10.37 5.08 -6.73
N LEU A 9 10.97 3.90 -6.81
CA LEU A 9 10.64 2.91 -7.82
C LEU A 9 9.19 2.43 -7.69
N SER A 10 8.70 2.29 -6.45
CA SER A 10 7.31 1.91 -6.20
C SER A 10 6.35 2.96 -6.74
N VAL A 11 6.61 4.23 -6.48
CA VAL A 11 5.76 5.33 -6.96
C VAL A 11 5.76 5.35 -8.48
N MET A 12 6.91 5.23 -9.12
CA MET A 12 7.02 5.22 -10.57
C MET A 12 6.29 4.02 -11.19
N GLY A 13 6.47 2.84 -10.60
CA GLY A 13 5.84 1.63 -11.10
C GLY A 13 4.33 1.57 -10.87
N SER A 14 3.82 2.30 -9.89
CA SER A 14 2.39 2.31 -9.58
C SER A 14 1.57 3.15 -10.56
N GLY A 15 2.20 4.10 -11.23
CA GLY A 15 1.51 5.07 -12.07
C GLY A 15 0.80 6.16 -11.29
N PHE A 16 1.04 6.24 -9.99
CA PHE A 16 0.44 7.25 -9.13
C PHE A 16 1.22 8.57 -9.20
N ASN A 17 0.66 9.62 -8.58
CA ASN A 17 1.29 10.94 -8.56
C ASN A 17 2.61 10.90 -7.79
N GLY A 18 3.73 11.01 -8.52
CA GLY A 18 5.05 11.01 -7.93
C GLY A 18 5.52 12.38 -7.45
N GLN A 19 4.75 13.44 -7.72
CA GLN A 19 5.11 14.80 -7.29
C GLN A 19 4.65 15.09 -5.86
N SER A 20 3.62 14.38 -5.40
CA SER A 20 3.10 14.55 -4.05
C SER A 20 2.83 13.18 -3.44
N PHE A 21 3.68 12.77 -2.52
CA PHE A 21 3.51 11.50 -1.81
C PHE A 21 4.05 11.63 -0.39
N ALA A 22 3.53 10.80 0.51
CA ALA A 22 3.98 10.77 1.89
C ALA A 22 4.26 9.33 2.30
N PHE A 23 5.43 9.08 2.87
CA PHE A 23 5.81 7.77 3.38
C PHE A 23 5.65 7.75 4.89
N HIS A 24 4.89 6.78 5.39
CA HIS A 24 4.53 6.70 6.80
C HIS A 24 5.27 5.59 7.58
N GLY A 25 6.03 4.75 6.89
CA GLY A 25 6.68 3.62 7.53
C GLY A 25 5.66 2.57 7.97
N TYR A 26 5.79 2.10 9.20
CA TYR A 26 4.87 1.08 9.74
C TYR A 26 3.62 1.74 10.31
N LEU A 27 2.47 1.11 10.05
CA LEU A 27 1.22 1.53 10.67
C LEU A 27 1.03 0.79 12.01
N PRO A 28 0.12 1.27 12.87
CA PRO A 28 -0.16 0.59 14.13
C PRO A 28 -0.58 -0.87 13.91
N ILE A 29 -0.20 -1.74 14.83
CA ILE A 29 -0.54 -3.17 14.75
C ILE A 29 -1.91 -3.44 15.34
N GLU A 30 -2.31 -2.68 16.37
CA GLU A 30 -3.60 -2.85 17.04
C GLU A 30 -4.72 -2.58 16.02
N PRO A 31 -5.70 -3.51 15.87
CA PRO A 31 -6.69 -3.44 14.80
C PRO A 31 -7.50 -2.14 14.72
N ALA A 32 -7.96 -1.64 15.86
CA ALA A 32 -8.75 -0.39 15.88
C ALA A 32 -7.91 0.82 15.49
N GLU A 33 -6.67 0.89 15.97
CA GLU A 33 -5.74 1.96 15.65
C GLU A 33 -5.34 1.91 14.17
N ARG A 34 -5.12 0.71 13.64
CA ARG A 34 -4.79 0.51 12.23
C ARG A 34 -5.94 0.95 11.33
N ALA A 35 -7.16 0.55 11.65
CA ALA A 35 -8.34 0.95 10.88
C ALA A 35 -8.50 2.47 10.85
N LYS A 36 -8.32 3.10 11.99
CA LYS A 36 -8.41 4.56 12.11
C LYS A 36 -7.34 5.24 11.27
N LYS A 37 -6.11 4.73 11.29
CA LYS A 37 -5.01 5.28 10.53
C LYS A 37 -5.25 5.12 9.03
N LEU A 38 -5.70 3.95 8.58
CA LEU A 38 -5.98 3.70 7.17
C LEU A 38 -7.05 4.65 6.65
N LYS A 39 -8.10 4.89 7.41
CA LYS A 39 -9.15 5.82 7.02
C LYS A 39 -8.64 7.25 6.96
N ALA A 40 -7.75 7.64 7.88
CA ALA A 40 -7.16 8.97 7.87
C ALA A 40 -6.25 9.16 6.65
N LEU A 41 -5.46 8.15 6.29
CA LEU A 41 -4.61 8.20 5.10
C LEU A 41 -5.44 8.29 3.83
N GLU A 42 -6.51 7.52 3.74
CA GLU A 42 -7.40 7.57 2.58
C GLU A 42 -8.03 8.96 2.44
N GLN A 43 -8.42 9.57 3.54
CA GLN A 43 -8.98 10.91 3.52
C GLN A 43 -7.96 11.91 2.95
N ARG A 44 -6.69 11.77 3.30
CA ARG A 44 -5.64 12.63 2.75
C ARG A 44 -5.44 12.40 1.25
N VAL A 45 -5.59 11.17 0.77
CA VAL A 45 -5.52 10.88 -0.66
C VAL A 45 -6.51 11.75 -1.42
N TYR A 46 -7.76 11.80 -0.98
CA TYR A 46 -8.80 12.55 -1.68
C TYR A 46 -8.72 14.05 -1.44
N ALA A 47 -8.35 14.46 -0.23
CA ALA A 47 -8.31 15.89 0.11
C ALA A 47 -7.09 16.60 -0.51
N GLU A 48 -5.95 15.93 -0.56
CA GLU A 48 -4.69 16.56 -0.98
C GLU A 48 -4.15 16.00 -2.29
N HIS A 49 -4.81 15.03 -2.91
CA HIS A 49 -4.34 14.33 -4.12
C HIS A 49 -2.92 13.81 -3.93
N GLN A 50 -2.67 13.24 -2.77
CA GLN A 50 -1.34 12.77 -2.36
C GLN A 50 -1.32 11.26 -2.23
N THR A 51 -0.33 10.61 -2.83
CA THR A 51 -0.12 9.17 -2.67
C THR A 51 0.37 8.89 -1.26
N GLN A 52 -0.24 7.93 -0.59
CA GLN A 52 0.17 7.51 0.75
C GLN A 52 0.88 6.16 0.65
N LEU A 53 2.11 6.11 1.18
CA LEU A 53 2.93 4.89 1.15
C LEU A 53 3.17 4.41 2.57
N PHE A 54 3.11 3.09 2.76
CA PHE A 54 3.44 2.49 4.06
C PHE A 54 3.89 1.05 3.86
N ILE A 55 4.48 0.49 4.90
CA ILE A 55 5.02 -0.86 4.87
C ILE A 55 4.51 -1.67 6.06
N GLU A 56 4.71 -2.96 5.99
CA GLU A 56 4.45 -3.87 7.10
C GLU A 56 5.57 -4.90 7.15
N THR A 57 5.73 -5.60 8.28
CA THR A 57 6.68 -6.71 8.33
C THR A 57 6.20 -7.82 7.41
N PRO A 58 7.12 -8.58 6.77
CA PRO A 58 6.72 -9.61 5.80
C PRO A 58 5.70 -10.62 6.31
N TYR A 59 5.74 -10.93 7.60
CA TYR A 59 4.81 -11.91 8.19
C TYR A 59 3.38 -11.35 8.38
N ARG A 60 3.21 -10.03 8.31
CA ARG A 60 1.91 -9.37 8.48
C ARG A 60 1.35 -8.78 7.21
N ASN A 61 2.03 -8.97 6.07
CA ASN A 61 1.59 -8.39 4.80
C ASN A 61 0.17 -8.79 4.44
N ASN A 62 -0.16 -10.07 4.54
CA ASN A 62 -1.50 -10.54 4.19
C ASN A 62 -2.57 -9.90 5.08
N LYS A 63 -2.29 -9.77 6.36
CA LYS A 63 -3.22 -9.12 7.29
C LYS A 63 -3.37 -7.64 6.98
N MET A 64 -2.27 -6.97 6.60
CA MET A 64 -2.32 -5.57 6.20
C MET A 64 -3.24 -5.38 4.99
N VAL A 65 -3.12 -6.24 3.99
CA VAL A 65 -3.99 -6.15 2.80
C VAL A 65 -5.45 -6.37 3.18
N GLU A 66 -5.74 -7.37 4.02
CA GLU A 66 -7.10 -7.59 4.51
C GLU A 66 -7.66 -6.33 5.18
N ASP A 67 -6.86 -5.70 6.03
CA ASP A 67 -7.29 -4.50 6.75
C ASP A 67 -7.54 -3.34 5.78
N ILE A 68 -6.70 -3.19 4.77
CA ILE A 68 -6.90 -2.17 3.73
C ILE A 68 -8.21 -2.41 2.98
N LEU A 69 -8.43 -3.65 2.53
CA LEU A 69 -9.64 -3.99 1.77
C LEU A 69 -10.91 -3.84 2.60
N HIS A 70 -10.80 -4.01 3.92
CA HIS A 70 -11.95 -3.90 4.82
C HIS A 70 -12.26 -2.44 5.18
N ASN A 71 -11.26 -1.57 5.24
CA ASN A 71 -11.42 -0.22 5.77
C ASN A 71 -11.44 0.89 4.72
N CYS A 72 -10.97 0.63 3.52
CA CYS A 72 -10.90 1.64 2.46
C CYS A 72 -12.07 1.54 1.50
N ARG A 73 -12.34 2.64 0.78
CA ARG A 73 -13.45 2.71 -0.17
C ARG A 73 -13.19 1.82 -1.38
N PRO A 74 -14.24 1.24 -1.99
CA PRO A 74 -14.08 0.36 -3.16
C PRO A 74 -13.38 1.01 -4.36
N GLN A 75 -13.54 2.30 -4.55
CA GLN A 75 -12.97 3.01 -5.70
C GLN A 75 -11.54 3.48 -5.46
N THR A 76 -11.04 3.44 -4.23
CA THR A 76 -9.65 3.81 -3.93
C THR A 76 -8.72 2.80 -4.58
N ARG A 77 -7.62 3.28 -5.17
CA ARG A 77 -6.64 2.38 -5.79
C ARG A 77 -5.57 1.98 -4.80
N LEU A 78 -5.24 0.70 -4.79
CA LEU A 78 -4.16 0.15 -3.99
C LEU A 78 -3.13 -0.46 -4.93
N CYS A 79 -1.88 -0.02 -4.78
CA CYS A 79 -0.75 -0.64 -5.46
C CYS A 79 0.01 -1.50 -4.44
N ILE A 80 0.29 -2.74 -4.82
CA ILE A 80 1.16 -3.62 -4.04
C ILE A 80 2.45 -3.77 -4.83
N ALA A 81 3.55 -3.28 -4.26
CA ALA A 81 4.87 -3.36 -4.87
C ALA A 81 5.72 -4.32 -4.04
N ALA A 82 6.01 -5.49 -4.59
CA ALA A 82 6.70 -6.56 -3.90
C ALA A 82 8.01 -6.89 -4.60
N ASN A 83 9.04 -7.24 -3.83
CA ASN A 83 10.36 -7.64 -4.34
C ASN A 83 10.96 -6.61 -5.32
N ILE A 84 10.83 -5.33 -5.02
CA ILE A 84 11.34 -4.27 -5.90
C ILE A 84 12.83 -4.46 -6.17
N THR A 85 13.19 -4.44 -7.47
CA THR A 85 14.55 -4.65 -8.00
C THR A 85 15.10 -6.05 -7.78
N CYS A 86 14.29 -6.97 -7.29
CA CYS A 86 14.69 -8.37 -7.09
C CYS A 86 14.03 -9.27 -8.13
N GLU A 87 14.55 -10.47 -8.28
CA GLU A 87 13.89 -11.48 -9.08
C GLU A 87 12.50 -11.75 -8.49
N GLY A 88 11.50 -11.86 -9.36
CA GLY A 88 10.13 -12.03 -8.89
C GLY A 88 9.44 -10.72 -8.53
N GLU A 89 9.95 -9.59 -9.02
CA GLU A 89 9.32 -8.29 -8.78
C GLU A 89 7.86 -8.32 -9.21
N TYR A 90 7.00 -7.76 -8.35
CA TYR A 90 5.57 -7.72 -8.58
C TYR A 90 5.05 -6.33 -8.24
N ILE A 91 4.52 -5.63 -9.23
CA ILE A 91 3.91 -4.31 -9.03
C ILE A 91 2.56 -4.33 -9.74
N ARG A 92 1.47 -4.21 -8.97
CA ARG A 92 0.12 -4.23 -9.51
C ARG A 92 -0.74 -3.19 -8.83
N THR A 93 -1.48 -2.45 -9.63
CA THR A 93 -2.41 -1.42 -9.16
C THR A 93 -3.82 -1.80 -9.56
N LYS A 94 -4.72 -1.88 -8.59
CA LYS A 94 -6.15 -2.16 -8.80
C LYS A 94 -6.95 -1.37 -7.77
N THR A 95 -8.23 -1.15 -8.07
CA THR A 95 -9.12 -0.58 -7.06
C THR A 95 -9.32 -1.60 -5.93
N ILE A 96 -9.73 -1.10 -4.78
CA ILE A 96 -10.03 -1.97 -3.63
C ILE A 96 -11.05 -3.04 -4.04
N LYS A 97 -12.06 -2.64 -4.81
CA LYS A 97 -13.07 -3.58 -5.29
C LYS A 97 -12.46 -4.68 -6.16
N GLU A 98 -11.53 -4.32 -7.04
CA GLU A 98 -10.88 -5.29 -7.92
C GLU A 98 -9.95 -6.26 -7.17
N TRP A 99 -9.39 -5.82 -6.05
CA TRP A 99 -8.52 -6.67 -5.25
C TRP A 99 -9.27 -7.74 -4.46
N GLN A 100 -10.56 -7.57 -4.21
CA GLN A 100 -11.34 -8.51 -3.39
C GLN A 100 -11.26 -9.93 -3.97
N GLY A 101 -10.74 -10.86 -3.14
CA GLY A 101 -10.60 -12.25 -3.53
C GLY A 101 -9.47 -12.55 -4.51
N LYS A 102 -8.63 -11.56 -4.84
CA LYS A 102 -7.59 -11.72 -5.87
C LYS A 102 -6.20 -11.31 -5.39
N VAL A 103 -5.98 -11.32 -4.08
CA VAL A 103 -4.68 -10.93 -3.51
C VAL A 103 -3.76 -12.15 -3.47
N PRO A 104 -2.49 -12.03 -3.94
CA PRO A 104 -1.54 -13.12 -3.84
C PRO A 104 -1.07 -13.29 -2.39
N ASP A 105 -0.42 -14.42 -2.11
CA ASP A 105 0.20 -14.66 -0.80
C ASP A 105 1.49 -13.84 -0.74
N LEU A 106 1.54 -12.92 0.22
CA LEU A 106 2.68 -12.00 0.39
C LEU A 106 3.53 -12.35 1.63
N THR A 107 3.34 -13.53 2.21
CA THR A 107 4.10 -13.95 3.37
C THR A 107 5.59 -13.99 3.05
N LYS A 108 6.40 -13.39 3.92
CA LYS A 108 7.87 -13.33 3.81
C LYS A 108 8.37 -12.54 2.59
N ILE A 109 7.54 -11.74 1.96
CA ILE A 109 7.91 -10.95 0.79
C ILE A 109 7.95 -9.47 1.18
N PRO A 110 9.09 -8.76 0.97
CA PRO A 110 9.14 -7.33 1.25
C PRO A 110 8.18 -6.57 0.32
N CYS A 111 7.25 -5.83 0.90
CA CYS A 111 6.24 -5.09 0.14
C CYS A 111 6.15 -3.64 0.56
N ILE A 112 5.78 -2.80 -0.39
CA ILE A 112 5.38 -1.42 -0.15
C ILE A 112 3.94 -1.29 -0.63
N PHE A 113 3.11 -0.67 0.19
CA PHE A 113 1.69 -0.45 -0.13
C PHE A 113 1.47 1.02 -0.43
N LEU A 114 0.75 1.30 -1.52
CA LEU A 114 0.48 2.67 -1.95
C LEU A 114 -1.04 2.83 -2.14
N LEU A 115 -1.57 3.93 -1.59
CA LEU A 115 -2.99 4.27 -1.76
C LEU A 115 -3.08 5.57 -2.56
N TYR A 116 -4.00 5.61 -3.54
CA TYR A 116 -4.31 6.81 -4.31
C TYR A 116 -5.75 6.73 -4.85
N GLN A 117 -6.23 7.88 -5.29
CA GLN A 117 -7.58 7.96 -5.87
C GLN A 117 -7.64 7.48 -7.33
#